data_1e0c8bd47cfe0fd752b7217c066ee0b0
#
_entry.id   1e0c8bd47cfe0fd752b7217c066ee0b0
#
_cell.length_a   1.000
_cell.length_b   1.000
_cell.length_c   1.000
_cell.angle_alpha   90.00
_cell.angle_beta   90.00
_cell.angle_gamma   90.00
#
_symmetry.space_group_name_H-M   'P 1'
#
loop_
_entity.id
_entity.type
_entity.pdbx_description
1 polymer ?
#
loop_
_entity_poly.entity_id
_entity_poly.type
_entity_poly.pdbx_seq_one_letter_code
_entity_poly.pdbx_strand_id
1 'polypeptide(L)'
;MALLEVNHLNISFGGLHAVDDFHVSIEKGQLYGLIGPNGAGKTTIFNLLTGVYKPDEGIINLDGQDITGKSTIDINKAGIARTFQNIRLFHQMSVLDNVKAGLHNHDKYSLFTSIVHTPKYFKVEKTMNEEAMKLLKVFDLDKEADILASNLPYGKQRKLEIARALATKPKLLLLDEPAAGMNPNETEELMDTIRFVRDNFDMTILLIEHNMKLVSGICEELTVLNFGHVLRQGKTSDVLHDPEVIKAYLGE
;
A
#
# COMPACT_ATOMS: atom_id res chain seq x y z
N MET A 1 10.55 -0.22 -17.33
CA MET A 1 10.85 -1.62 -16.93
C MET A 1 9.90 -1.96 -15.79
N ALA A 2 9.08 -2.99 -15.98
CA ALA A 2 8.03 -3.31 -15.01
C ALA A 2 8.63 -3.59 -13.62
N LEU A 3 8.03 -3.02 -12.58
CA LEU A 3 8.34 -3.31 -11.19
C LEU A 3 7.52 -4.50 -10.68
N LEU A 4 6.22 -4.51 -10.98
CA LEU A 4 5.31 -5.61 -10.65
C LEU A 4 4.79 -6.23 -11.93
N GLU A 5 4.92 -7.55 -12.06
CA GLU A 5 4.32 -8.34 -13.12
C GLU A 5 3.52 -9.48 -12.50
N VAL A 6 2.25 -9.54 -12.82
CA VAL A 6 1.33 -10.61 -12.40
C VAL A 6 0.78 -11.27 -13.65
N ASN A 7 0.90 -12.59 -13.72
CA ASN A 7 0.47 -13.36 -14.88
C ASN A 7 -0.41 -14.53 -14.44
N HIS A 8 -1.60 -14.64 -15.06
CA HIS A 8 -2.53 -15.76 -14.91
C HIS A 8 -2.86 -16.11 -13.45
N LEU A 9 -3.05 -15.08 -12.60
CA LEU A 9 -3.27 -15.27 -11.17
C LEU A 9 -4.70 -15.73 -10.91
N ASN A 10 -4.84 -16.86 -10.22
CA ASN A 10 -6.12 -17.50 -9.91
C ASN A 10 -6.23 -17.83 -8.43
N ILE A 11 -7.43 -17.68 -7.86
CA ILE A 11 -7.77 -18.20 -6.53
C ILE A 11 -9.27 -18.47 -6.43
N SER A 12 -9.61 -19.60 -5.80
CA SER A 12 -10.98 -20.02 -5.55
C SER A 12 -11.24 -20.28 -4.07
N PHE A 13 -12.44 -19.98 -3.60
CA PHE A 13 -12.89 -20.26 -2.25
C PHE A 13 -14.20 -21.06 -2.30
N GLY A 14 -14.19 -22.34 -1.85
CA GLY A 14 -15.39 -23.15 -1.77
C GLY A 14 -16.18 -23.25 -3.08
N GLY A 15 -15.47 -23.30 -4.24
CA GLY A 15 -16.08 -23.37 -5.57
C GLY A 15 -16.41 -22.02 -6.21
N LEU A 16 -16.21 -20.90 -5.50
CA LEU A 16 -16.30 -19.55 -6.08
C LEU A 16 -14.93 -19.11 -6.57
N HIS A 17 -14.80 -18.83 -7.87
CA HIS A 17 -13.61 -18.17 -8.42
C HIS A 17 -13.61 -16.70 -8.01
N ALA A 18 -12.79 -16.35 -6.99
CA ALA A 18 -12.72 -14.99 -6.49
C ALA A 18 -11.81 -14.09 -7.33
N VAL A 19 -10.81 -14.69 -7.99
CA VAL A 19 -9.95 -14.07 -9.01
C VAL A 19 -9.71 -15.13 -10.07
N ASP A 20 -9.89 -14.74 -11.33
CA ASP A 20 -9.77 -15.62 -12.49
C ASP A 20 -8.99 -14.91 -13.60
N ASP A 21 -7.87 -15.51 -13.97
CA ASP A 21 -6.92 -15.04 -14.99
C ASP A 21 -6.48 -13.56 -14.83
N PHE A 22 -6.24 -13.13 -13.58
CA PHE A 22 -5.80 -11.77 -13.34
C PHE A 22 -4.36 -11.57 -13.82
N HIS A 23 -4.16 -10.50 -14.57
CA HIS A 23 -2.86 -10.08 -15.05
C HIS A 23 -2.71 -8.56 -14.96
N VAL A 24 -1.52 -8.08 -14.60
CA VAL A 24 -1.17 -6.67 -14.56
C VAL A 24 0.33 -6.48 -14.67
N SER A 25 0.75 -5.42 -15.34
CA SER A 25 2.14 -4.95 -15.38
C SER A 25 2.18 -3.49 -14.93
N ILE A 26 3.00 -3.19 -13.91
CA ILE A 26 3.13 -1.84 -13.33
C ILE A 26 4.59 -1.41 -13.44
N GLU A 27 4.82 -0.27 -14.08
CA GLU A 27 6.15 0.30 -14.26
C GLU A 27 6.66 0.96 -12.97
N LYS A 28 8.00 1.09 -12.84
CA LYS A 28 8.61 1.82 -11.72
C LYS A 28 8.16 3.28 -11.71
N GLY A 29 7.82 3.80 -10.52
CA GLY A 29 7.35 5.19 -10.32
C GLY A 29 5.92 5.44 -10.77
N GLN A 30 5.19 4.44 -11.26
CA GLN A 30 3.81 4.58 -11.72
C GLN A 30 2.83 4.63 -10.57
N LEU A 31 1.79 5.45 -10.70
CA LEU A 31 0.58 5.48 -9.88
C LEU A 31 -0.54 4.73 -10.61
N TYR A 32 -0.79 3.50 -10.17
CA TYR A 32 -1.71 2.57 -10.81
C TYR A 32 -2.96 2.34 -9.97
N GLY A 33 -4.13 2.32 -10.59
CA GLY A 33 -5.40 2.07 -9.91
C GLY A 33 -5.96 0.67 -10.18
N LEU A 34 -6.49 0.02 -9.14
CA LEU A 34 -7.28 -1.19 -9.22
C LEU A 34 -8.69 -0.88 -8.73
N ILE A 35 -9.65 -0.78 -9.65
CA ILE A 35 -11.02 -0.38 -9.35
C ILE A 35 -12.02 -1.48 -9.72
N GLY A 36 -13.27 -1.31 -9.34
CA GLY A 36 -14.35 -2.26 -9.63
C GLY A 36 -15.44 -2.22 -8.56
N PRO A 37 -16.62 -2.81 -8.82
CA PRO A 37 -17.70 -2.91 -7.86
C PRO A 37 -17.32 -3.62 -6.56
N ASN A 38 -18.17 -3.53 -5.53
CA ASN A 38 -17.99 -4.30 -4.31
C ASN A 38 -18.08 -5.80 -4.64
N GLY A 39 -17.17 -6.59 -4.06
CA GLY A 39 -17.08 -8.03 -4.34
C GLY A 39 -16.38 -8.40 -5.64
N ALA A 40 -15.85 -7.43 -6.42
CA ALA A 40 -15.15 -7.71 -7.67
C ALA A 40 -13.82 -8.48 -7.53
N GLY A 41 -13.28 -8.67 -6.31
CA GLY A 41 -12.02 -9.39 -6.08
C GLY A 41 -10.80 -8.50 -5.74
N LYS A 42 -10.95 -7.17 -5.67
CA LYS A 42 -9.85 -6.22 -5.42
C LYS A 42 -9.03 -6.55 -4.16
N THR A 43 -9.71 -6.70 -3.02
CA THR A 43 -9.07 -7.02 -1.74
C THR A 43 -8.42 -8.41 -1.77
N THR A 44 -8.98 -9.35 -2.53
CA THR A 44 -8.42 -10.68 -2.74
C THR A 44 -7.08 -10.58 -3.47
N ILE A 45 -6.98 -9.74 -4.51
CA ILE A 45 -5.72 -9.48 -5.21
C ILE A 45 -4.69 -8.87 -4.25
N PHE A 46 -5.05 -7.87 -3.44
CA PHE A 46 -4.13 -7.32 -2.44
C PHE A 46 -3.67 -8.37 -1.43
N ASN A 47 -4.55 -9.28 -1.02
CA ASN A 47 -4.20 -10.39 -0.13
C ASN A 47 -3.23 -11.40 -0.80
N LEU A 48 -3.37 -11.64 -2.11
CA LEU A 48 -2.45 -12.45 -2.89
C LEU A 48 -1.07 -11.77 -3.02
N LEU A 49 -1.05 -10.48 -3.39
CA LEU A 49 0.18 -9.69 -3.53
C LEU A 49 0.95 -9.53 -2.21
N THR A 50 0.26 -9.62 -1.08
CA THR A 50 0.87 -9.49 0.26
C THR A 50 1.11 -10.82 0.98
N GLY A 51 0.80 -11.97 0.34
CA GLY A 51 1.02 -13.31 0.88
C GLY A 51 0.10 -13.69 2.04
N VAL A 52 -1.03 -12.98 2.21
CA VAL A 52 -2.12 -13.37 3.11
C VAL A 52 -2.83 -14.60 2.56
N TYR A 53 -3.00 -14.63 1.23
CA TYR A 53 -3.46 -15.80 0.49
C TYR A 53 -2.36 -16.33 -0.43
N LYS A 54 -2.38 -17.63 -0.68
CA LYS A 54 -1.57 -18.25 -1.72
C LYS A 54 -2.44 -18.43 -2.95
N PRO A 55 -1.96 -18.08 -4.16
CA PRO A 55 -2.71 -18.35 -5.38
C PRO A 55 -2.79 -19.85 -5.64
N ASP A 56 -3.86 -20.27 -6.32
CA ASP A 56 -3.99 -21.63 -6.83
C ASP A 56 -3.11 -21.81 -8.08
N GLU A 57 -3.06 -20.76 -8.93
CA GLU A 57 -2.25 -20.71 -10.16
C GLU A 57 -1.74 -19.29 -10.41
N GLY A 58 -0.74 -19.16 -11.28
CA GLY A 58 -0.18 -17.89 -11.70
C GLY A 58 1.14 -17.54 -11.02
N ILE A 59 1.72 -16.43 -11.47
CA ILE A 59 3.06 -15.98 -11.04
C ILE A 59 2.98 -14.49 -10.68
N ILE A 60 3.65 -14.12 -9.58
CA ILE A 60 3.83 -12.74 -9.12
C ILE A 60 5.32 -12.42 -9.08
N ASN A 61 5.79 -11.55 -9.95
CA ASN A 61 7.17 -11.07 -9.99
C ASN A 61 7.25 -9.63 -9.49
N LEU A 62 8.15 -9.36 -8.55
CA LEU A 62 8.50 -8.03 -8.08
C LEU A 62 9.97 -7.75 -8.39
N ASP A 63 10.23 -6.73 -9.23
CA ASP A 63 11.58 -6.32 -9.65
C ASP A 63 12.42 -7.50 -10.17
N GLY A 64 11.79 -8.37 -10.99
CA GLY A 64 12.38 -9.60 -11.54
C GLY A 64 12.52 -10.77 -10.57
N GLN A 65 12.05 -10.64 -9.34
CA GLN A 65 12.07 -11.72 -8.35
C GLN A 65 10.69 -12.35 -8.21
N ASP A 66 10.58 -13.68 -8.37
CA ASP A 66 9.35 -14.42 -8.06
C ASP A 66 9.06 -14.38 -6.54
N ILE A 67 7.89 -13.83 -6.20
CA ILE A 67 7.37 -13.75 -4.82
C ILE A 67 6.10 -14.56 -4.61
N THR A 68 5.71 -15.38 -5.58
CA THR A 68 4.49 -16.19 -5.56
C THR A 68 4.41 -17.08 -4.33
N GLY A 69 3.31 -16.97 -3.58
CA GLY A 69 3.04 -17.80 -2.41
C GLY A 69 4.04 -17.66 -1.24
N LYS A 70 4.93 -16.67 -1.27
CA LYS A 70 5.82 -16.36 -0.14
C LYS A 70 5.04 -15.86 1.07
N SER A 71 5.67 -15.91 2.24
CA SER A 71 5.06 -15.38 3.47
C SER A 71 4.95 -13.85 3.43
N THR A 72 4.01 -13.28 4.22
CA THR A 72 3.87 -11.82 4.36
C THR A 72 5.17 -11.14 4.78
N ILE A 73 5.98 -11.80 5.61
CA ILE A 73 7.27 -11.29 6.07
C ILE A 73 8.27 -11.25 4.91
N ASP A 74 8.34 -12.30 4.10
CA ASP A 74 9.28 -12.37 2.97
C ASP A 74 8.89 -11.39 1.85
N ILE A 75 7.59 -11.22 1.60
CA ILE A 75 7.07 -10.24 0.65
C ILE A 75 7.37 -8.81 1.11
N ASN A 76 7.20 -8.51 2.40
CA ASN A 76 7.57 -7.20 2.92
C ASN A 76 9.08 -6.94 2.77
N LYS A 77 9.92 -7.95 3.06
CA LYS A 77 11.38 -7.85 2.83
C LYS A 77 11.75 -7.74 1.35
N ALA A 78 10.96 -8.31 0.45
CA ALA A 78 11.17 -8.16 -1.00
C ALA A 78 10.85 -6.72 -1.48
N GLY A 79 10.07 -5.96 -0.70
CA GLY A 79 9.80 -4.56 -0.94
C GLY A 79 8.35 -4.20 -1.20
N ILE A 80 7.36 -4.98 -0.71
CA ILE A 80 5.95 -4.58 -0.73
C ILE A 80 5.52 -4.14 0.67
N ALA A 81 4.95 -2.93 0.77
CA ALA A 81 4.25 -2.48 1.96
C ALA A 81 2.77 -2.22 1.63
N ARG A 82 1.88 -2.37 2.62
CA ARG A 82 0.44 -2.13 2.48
C ARG A 82 -0.08 -1.31 3.64
N THR A 83 -0.95 -0.34 3.34
CA THR A 83 -1.88 0.26 4.29
C THR A 83 -3.21 -0.51 4.25
N PHE A 84 -4.10 -0.27 5.20
CA PHE A 84 -5.37 -0.96 5.29
C PHE A 84 -6.52 0.04 5.24
N GLN A 85 -7.69 -0.38 4.78
CA GLN A 85 -8.91 0.43 4.78
C GLN A 85 -9.20 1.01 6.16
N ASN A 86 -9.20 0.15 7.19
CA ASN A 86 -9.22 0.59 8.59
C ASN A 86 -7.79 0.83 9.06
N ILE A 87 -7.50 2.03 9.54
CA ILE A 87 -6.17 2.43 10.01
C ILE A 87 -5.66 1.44 11.08
N ARG A 88 -4.50 0.84 10.84
CA ARG A 88 -3.87 -0.14 11.74
C ARG A 88 -2.62 0.44 12.38
N LEU A 89 -2.79 1.44 13.23
CA LEU A 89 -1.71 1.99 14.05
C LEU A 89 -1.58 1.25 15.40
N PHE A 90 -0.41 1.32 15.98
CA PHE A 90 -0.20 0.95 17.38
C PHE A 90 -0.69 2.10 18.25
N HIS A 91 -1.98 2.10 18.59
CA HIS A 91 -2.67 3.22 19.24
C HIS A 91 -2.07 3.66 20.57
N GLN A 92 -1.47 2.71 21.33
CA GLN A 92 -0.82 2.96 22.61
C GLN A 92 0.66 3.32 22.50
N MET A 93 1.20 3.42 21.29
CA MET A 93 2.55 3.88 21.02
C MET A 93 2.53 5.34 20.57
N SER A 94 3.66 6.04 20.76
CA SER A 94 3.83 7.39 20.25
C SER A 94 3.82 7.41 18.71
N VAL A 95 3.63 8.59 18.14
CA VAL A 95 3.74 8.83 16.69
C VAL A 95 5.13 8.41 16.20
N LEU A 96 6.19 8.78 16.92
CA LEU A 96 7.57 8.40 16.61
C LEU A 96 7.77 6.88 16.64
N ASP A 97 7.29 6.22 17.71
CA ASP A 97 7.49 4.78 17.85
C ASP A 97 6.72 3.95 16.80
N ASN A 98 5.58 4.47 16.33
CA ASN A 98 4.88 3.85 15.18
C ASN A 98 5.77 3.81 13.94
N VAL A 99 6.46 4.89 13.59
CA VAL A 99 7.37 4.94 12.45
C VAL A 99 8.60 4.07 12.70
N LYS A 100 9.18 4.12 13.90
CA LYS A 100 10.32 3.26 14.29
C LYS A 100 10.01 1.76 14.14
N ALA A 101 8.79 1.35 14.45
CA ALA A 101 8.37 -0.04 14.25
C ALA A 101 8.53 -0.51 12.80
N GLY A 102 8.34 0.37 11.81
CA GLY A 102 8.61 0.09 10.39
C GLY A 102 10.11 -0.04 10.09
N LEU A 103 10.96 0.75 10.72
CA LEU A 103 12.43 0.73 10.50
C LEU A 103 13.08 -0.56 10.99
N HIS A 104 12.52 -1.24 12.01
CA HIS A 104 13.04 -2.51 12.53
C HIS A 104 13.15 -3.63 11.47
N ASN A 105 12.51 -3.47 10.33
CA ASN A 105 12.64 -4.43 9.24
C ASN A 105 14.07 -4.47 8.65
N HIS A 106 14.79 -3.37 8.71
CA HIS A 106 16.14 -3.20 8.16
C HIS A 106 17.23 -3.18 9.21
N ASP A 107 16.97 -2.54 10.35
CA ASP A 107 17.96 -2.36 11.41
C ASP A 107 17.85 -3.50 12.45
N LYS A 108 18.81 -4.44 12.40
CA LYS A 108 18.82 -5.59 13.28
C LYS A 108 19.86 -5.45 14.39
N TYR A 109 19.39 -5.54 15.62
CA TYR A 109 20.22 -5.90 16.75
C TYR A 109 19.70 -7.18 17.38
N SER A 110 20.62 -7.98 17.99
CA SER A 110 20.22 -9.25 18.62
C SER A 110 19.43 -8.96 19.91
N LEU A 111 18.57 -9.91 20.31
CA LEU A 111 17.86 -9.86 21.59
C LEU A 111 18.82 -9.60 22.77
N PHE A 112 20.01 -10.19 22.74
CA PHE A 112 21.03 -9.97 23.76
C PHE A 112 21.50 -8.51 23.80
N THR A 113 21.70 -7.88 22.62
CA THR A 113 22.11 -6.48 22.49
C THR A 113 21.05 -5.52 23.03
N SER A 114 19.76 -5.84 22.86
CA SER A 114 18.65 -5.02 23.38
C SER A 114 18.45 -5.17 24.89
N ILE A 115 18.71 -6.35 25.46
CA ILE A 115 18.60 -6.58 26.92
C ILE A 115 19.75 -5.90 27.68
N VAL A 116 20.99 -6.00 27.16
CA VAL A 116 22.20 -5.48 27.85
C VAL A 116 22.45 -3.99 27.54
N HIS A 117 21.66 -3.35 26.67
CA HIS A 117 21.81 -1.94 26.28
C HIS A 117 23.26 -1.57 25.90
N THR A 118 23.86 -2.34 24.99
CA THR A 118 25.23 -2.12 24.55
C THR A 118 25.40 -0.77 23.82
N PRO A 119 26.61 -0.21 23.68
CA PRO A 119 26.84 1.02 22.88
C PRO A 119 26.31 0.90 21.44
N LYS A 120 26.30 -0.31 20.87
CA LYS A 120 25.71 -0.59 19.55
C LYS A 120 24.19 -0.38 19.56
N TYR A 121 23.49 -0.79 20.62
CA TYR A 121 22.06 -0.53 20.78
C TYR A 121 21.75 0.96 20.71
N PHE A 122 22.41 1.77 21.55
CA PHE A 122 22.18 3.24 21.58
C PHE A 122 22.48 3.91 20.23
N LYS A 123 23.50 3.44 19.50
CA LYS A 123 23.81 3.97 18.18
C LYS A 123 22.70 3.67 17.17
N VAL A 124 22.18 2.43 17.13
CA VAL A 124 21.08 2.04 16.22
C VAL A 124 19.81 2.81 16.59
N GLU A 125 19.44 2.86 17.88
CA GLU A 125 18.27 3.61 18.33
C GLU A 125 18.34 5.10 17.95
N LYS A 126 19.51 5.73 18.08
CA LYS A 126 19.72 7.12 17.67
C LYS A 126 19.50 7.28 16.16
N THR A 127 20.07 6.38 15.34
CA THR A 127 19.87 6.41 13.87
C THR A 127 18.41 6.23 13.51
N MET A 128 17.72 5.27 14.14
CA MET A 128 16.29 5.03 13.91
C MET A 128 15.44 6.25 14.30
N ASN A 129 15.75 6.90 15.43
CA ASN A 129 15.07 8.13 15.83
C ASN A 129 15.26 9.26 14.80
N GLU A 130 16.49 9.45 14.30
CA GLU A 130 16.79 10.46 13.28
C GLU A 130 16.08 10.17 11.95
N GLU A 131 16.05 8.92 11.50
CA GLU A 131 15.33 8.51 10.29
C GLU A 131 13.81 8.64 10.46
N ALA A 132 13.26 8.20 11.60
CA ALA A 132 11.84 8.34 11.87
C ALA A 132 11.42 9.82 11.94
N MET A 133 12.20 10.68 12.59
CA MET A 133 11.94 12.13 12.64
C MET A 133 12.00 12.78 11.25
N LYS A 134 12.90 12.33 10.37
CA LYS A 134 12.93 12.81 8.97
C LYS A 134 11.63 12.45 8.24
N LEU A 135 11.15 11.21 8.38
CA LEU A 135 9.87 10.79 7.79
C LEU A 135 8.70 11.59 8.38
N LEU A 136 8.66 11.78 9.71
CA LEU A 136 7.61 12.57 10.35
C LEU A 136 7.57 14.02 9.86
N LYS A 137 8.73 14.65 9.63
CA LYS A 137 8.81 16.00 9.04
C LYS A 137 8.20 16.08 7.64
N VAL A 138 8.40 15.05 6.83
CA VAL A 138 7.83 14.95 5.47
C VAL A 138 6.30 15.01 5.50
N PHE A 139 5.69 14.48 6.56
CA PHE A 139 4.23 14.41 6.74
C PHE A 139 3.67 15.48 7.67
N ASP A 140 4.48 16.46 8.10
CA ASP A 140 4.13 17.49 9.08
C ASP A 140 3.63 16.90 10.41
N LEU A 141 4.27 15.79 10.86
CA LEU A 141 3.96 15.09 12.11
C LEU A 141 5.07 15.17 13.16
N ASP A 142 6.16 15.87 12.88
CA ASP A 142 7.33 15.95 13.77
C ASP A 142 7.03 16.66 15.10
N LYS A 143 6.09 17.61 15.11
CA LYS A 143 5.65 18.31 16.34
C LYS A 143 4.80 17.42 17.25
N GLU A 144 4.19 16.39 16.71
CA GLU A 144 3.37 15.40 17.41
C GLU A 144 4.12 14.10 17.72
N ALA A 145 5.45 14.07 17.55
CA ALA A 145 6.27 12.85 17.67
C ALA A 145 6.06 12.07 18.97
N ASP A 146 5.90 12.79 20.08
CA ASP A 146 5.82 12.21 21.43
C ASP A 146 4.40 11.89 21.90
N ILE A 147 3.36 12.31 21.16
CA ILE A 147 1.98 12.02 21.55
C ILE A 147 1.54 10.62 21.08
N LEU A 148 0.53 10.06 21.76
CA LEU A 148 -0.03 8.78 21.36
C LEU A 148 -0.70 8.88 20.00
N ALA A 149 -0.51 7.87 19.16
CA ALA A 149 -1.12 7.82 17.83
C ALA A 149 -2.66 7.90 17.88
N SER A 150 -3.29 7.37 18.94
CA SER A 150 -4.74 7.50 19.18
C SER A 150 -5.24 8.92 19.31
N ASN A 151 -4.38 9.87 19.69
CA ASN A 151 -4.75 11.27 19.92
C ASN A 151 -4.65 12.14 18.66
N LEU A 152 -4.17 11.58 17.55
CA LEU A 152 -4.13 12.29 16.28
C LEU A 152 -5.54 12.39 15.64
N PRO A 153 -5.87 13.49 14.96
CA PRO A 153 -7.00 13.55 14.04
C PRO A 153 -6.90 12.48 12.95
N TYR A 154 -8.03 12.03 12.41
CA TYR A 154 -8.10 10.92 11.44
C TYR A 154 -7.17 11.09 10.24
N GLY A 155 -7.16 12.27 9.60
CA GLY A 155 -6.27 12.55 8.46
C GLY A 155 -4.77 12.43 8.83
N LYS A 156 -4.39 12.87 10.05
CA LYS A 156 -3.01 12.70 10.54
C LYS A 156 -2.68 11.24 10.88
N GLN A 157 -3.65 10.46 11.36
CA GLN A 157 -3.47 9.02 11.57
C GLN A 157 -3.20 8.31 10.23
N ARG A 158 -3.90 8.70 9.15
CA ARG A 158 -3.64 8.16 7.80
C ARG A 158 -2.25 8.52 7.29
N LYS A 159 -1.83 9.78 7.45
CA LYS A 159 -0.45 10.21 7.13
C LYS A 159 0.60 9.41 7.91
N LEU A 160 0.36 9.15 9.20
CA LEU A 160 1.24 8.33 10.04
C LEU A 160 1.29 6.86 9.55
N GLU A 161 0.18 6.28 9.14
CA GLU A 161 0.14 4.93 8.58
C GLU A 161 0.98 4.81 7.32
N ILE A 162 0.89 5.79 6.40
CA ILE A 162 1.72 5.87 5.20
C ILE A 162 3.20 6.05 5.58
N ALA A 163 3.53 6.95 6.51
CA ALA A 163 4.90 7.16 6.98
C ALA A 163 5.51 5.87 7.57
N ARG A 164 4.73 5.11 8.36
CA ARG A 164 5.15 3.81 8.89
C ARG A 164 5.38 2.77 7.78
N ALA A 165 4.52 2.74 6.76
CA ALA A 165 4.70 1.86 5.62
C ALA A 165 5.99 2.21 4.85
N LEU A 166 6.25 3.50 4.61
CA LEU A 166 7.49 3.98 3.96
C LEU A 166 8.75 3.69 4.79
N ALA A 167 8.66 3.65 6.11
CA ALA A 167 9.77 3.27 6.98
C ALA A 167 10.29 1.86 6.70
N THR A 168 9.48 0.96 6.13
CA THR A 168 9.95 -0.35 5.66
C THR A 168 10.74 -0.29 4.36
N LYS A 169 10.99 0.90 3.79
CA LYS A 169 11.73 1.15 2.54
C LYS A 169 11.20 0.27 1.38
N PRO A 170 9.89 0.31 1.08
CA PRO A 170 9.32 -0.54 0.05
C PRO A 170 9.70 -0.05 -1.35
N LYS A 171 9.57 -0.94 -2.34
CA LYS A 171 9.60 -0.62 -3.77
C LYS A 171 8.19 -0.36 -4.31
N LEU A 172 7.21 -1.06 -3.74
CA LEU A 172 5.78 -0.98 -4.09
C LEU A 172 4.95 -0.71 -2.83
N LEU A 173 4.18 0.37 -2.86
CA LEU A 173 3.24 0.72 -1.80
C LEU A 173 1.80 0.39 -2.26
N LEU A 174 1.12 -0.46 -1.52
CA LEU A 174 -0.28 -0.81 -1.73
C LEU A 174 -1.16 0.04 -0.81
N LEU A 175 -2.04 0.86 -1.38
CA LEU A 175 -2.99 1.70 -0.67
C LEU A 175 -4.40 1.14 -0.82
N ASP A 176 -4.99 0.70 0.29
CA ASP A 176 -6.31 0.06 0.32
C ASP A 176 -7.36 1.06 0.82
N GLU A 177 -8.14 1.63 -0.11
CA GLU A 177 -9.18 2.63 0.15
C GLU A 177 -8.73 3.76 1.11
N PRO A 178 -7.62 4.45 0.78
CA PRO A 178 -7.03 5.41 1.72
C PRO A 178 -7.90 6.64 2.00
N ALA A 179 -8.86 6.98 1.12
CA ALA A 179 -9.77 8.10 1.30
C ALA A 179 -11.09 7.72 2.01
N ALA A 180 -11.25 6.46 2.46
CA ALA A 180 -12.46 6.03 3.13
C ALA A 180 -12.76 6.88 4.37
N GLY A 181 -13.97 7.47 4.43
CA GLY A 181 -14.41 8.31 5.54
C GLY A 181 -13.88 9.74 5.56
N MET A 182 -13.11 10.16 4.55
CA MET A 182 -12.59 11.51 4.42
C MET A 182 -13.58 12.47 3.76
N ASN A 183 -13.56 13.72 4.20
CA ASN A 183 -14.26 14.80 3.52
C ASN A 183 -13.50 15.24 2.24
N PRO A 184 -14.11 16.07 1.35
CA PRO A 184 -13.46 16.48 0.11
C PRO A 184 -12.11 17.19 0.27
N ASN A 185 -11.94 18.02 1.32
CA ASN A 185 -10.68 18.72 1.57
C ASN A 185 -9.58 17.75 2.04
N GLU A 186 -9.91 16.82 2.93
CA GLU A 186 -9.01 15.77 3.40
C GLU A 186 -8.59 14.85 2.24
N THR A 187 -9.52 14.57 1.29
CA THR A 187 -9.22 13.79 0.09
C THR A 187 -8.21 14.52 -0.81
N GLU A 188 -8.35 15.83 -1.01
CA GLU A 188 -7.37 16.63 -1.77
C GLU A 188 -5.99 16.62 -1.11
N GLU A 189 -5.92 16.83 0.22
CA GLU A 189 -4.66 16.74 0.97
C GLU A 189 -4.03 15.35 0.87
N LEU A 190 -4.85 14.29 0.86
CA LEU A 190 -4.36 12.93 0.67
C LEU A 190 -3.80 12.72 -0.74
N MET A 191 -4.49 13.23 -1.77
CA MET A 191 -4.01 13.16 -3.16
C MET A 191 -2.64 13.83 -3.30
N ASP A 192 -2.47 15.02 -2.71
CA ASP A 192 -1.18 15.73 -2.71
C ASP A 192 -0.11 14.94 -1.94
N THR A 193 -0.48 14.32 -0.82
CA THR A 193 0.41 13.45 -0.05
C THR A 193 0.86 12.23 -0.88
N ILE A 194 -0.05 11.58 -1.61
CA ILE A 194 0.26 10.42 -2.45
C ILE A 194 1.19 10.81 -3.61
N ARG A 195 0.90 11.94 -4.30
CA ARG A 195 1.79 12.48 -5.34
C ARG A 195 3.18 12.80 -4.79
N PHE A 196 3.23 13.48 -3.64
CA PHE A 196 4.47 13.81 -2.97
C PHE A 196 5.30 12.55 -2.64
N VAL A 197 4.65 11.49 -2.12
CA VAL A 197 5.30 10.20 -1.82
C VAL A 197 5.86 9.57 -3.08
N ARG A 198 5.09 9.51 -4.17
CA ARG A 198 5.56 9.01 -5.45
C ARG A 198 6.81 9.74 -5.93
N ASP A 199 6.75 11.08 -5.97
CA ASP A 199 7.77 11.92 -6.60
C ASP A 199 9.05 12.03 -5.78
N ASN A 200 8.94 12.06 -4.43
CA ASN A 200 10.10 12.30 -3.56
C ASN A 200 10.75 11.01 -3.01
N PHE A 201 10.05 9.88 -3.07
CA PHE A 201 10.56 8.59 -2.63
C PHE A 201 10.78 7.59 -3.78
N ASP A 202 10.64 8.04 -5.04
CA ASP A 202 10.71 7.19 -6.24
C ASP A 202 9.79 5.96 -6.11
N MET A 203 8.58 6.20 -5.59
CA MET A 203 7.66 5.15 -5.15
C MET A 203 6.73 4.72 -6.26
N THR A 204 6.63 3.42 -6.48
CA THR A 204 5.53 2.82 -7.26
C THR A 204 4.36 2.57 -6.33
N ILE A 205 3.16 2.96 -6.75
CA ILE A 205 1.96 2.88 -5.91
C ILE A 205 0.85 2.15 -6.67
N LEU A 206 0.27 1.12 -6.03
CA LEU A 206 -0.96 0.48 -6.47
C LEU A 206 -2.09 0.81 -5.48
N LEU A 207 -3.15 1.41 -6.00
CA LEU A 207 -4.24 1.97 -5.23
C LEU A 207 -5.56 1.21 -5.49
N ILE A 208 -6.25 0.77 -4.44
CA ILE A 208 -7.67 0.42 -4.50
C ILE A 208 -8.48 1.62 -4.03
N GLU A 209 -9.46 2.06 -4.83
CA GLU A 209 -10.34 3.16 -4.45
C GLU A 209 -11.71 3.07 -5.12
N HIS A 210 -12.72 3.71 -4.50
CA HIS A 210 -14.06 3.91 -5.07
C HIS A 210 -14.31 5.39 -5.38
N ASN A 211 -13.49 6.29 -4.85
CA ASN A 211 -13.59 7.72 -5.11
C ASN A 211 -13.03 8.05 -6.49
N MET A 212 -13.91 8.16 -7.50
CA MET A 212 -13.52 8.41 -8.89
C MET A 212 -12.78 9.75 -9.07
N LYS A 213 -13.04 10.77 -8.22
CA LYS A 213 -12.30 12.03 -8.26
C LYS A 213 -10.83 11.80 -7.89
N LEU A 214 -10.57 11.02 -6.85
CA LEU A 214 -9.21 10.67 -6.46
C LEU A 214 -8.54 9.83 -7.55
N VAL A 215 -9.21 8.76 -8.02
CA VAL A 215 -8.68 7.87 -9.06
C VAL A 215 -8.31 8.65 -10.31
N SER A 216 -9.24 9.45 -10.86
CA SER A 216 -8.99 10.25 -12.07
C SER A 216 -7.95 11.35 -11.87
N GLY A 217 -7.79 11.81 -10.62
CA GLY A 217 -6.86 12.89 -10.30
C GLY A 217 -5.42 12.44 -10.15
N ILE A 218 -5.14 11.18 -9.76
CA ILE A 218 -3.77 10.74 -9.48
C ILE A 218 -3.32 9.49 -10.23
N CYS A 219 -4.22 8.58 -10.63
CA CYS A 219 -3.83 7.36 -11.33
C CYS A 219 -3.55 7.63 -12.81
N GLU A 220 -2.46 7.09 -13.32
CA GLU A 220 -2.06 7.19 -14.73
C GLU A 220 -2.77 6.11 -15.56
N GLU A 221 -2.83 4.92 -15.02
CA GLU A 221 -3.47 3.75 -15.60
C GLU A 221 -4.35 3.02 -14.59
N LEU A 222 -5.32 2.28 -15.09
CA LEU A 222 -6.29 1.52 -14.30
C LEU A 222 -6.44 0.09 -14.80
N THR A 223 -6.71 -0.82 -13.85
CA THR A 223 -7.39 -2.08 -14.10
C THR A 223 -8.77 -2.04 -13.45
N VAL A 224 -9.79 -2.37 -14.23
CA VAL A 224 -11.16 -2.54 -13.72
C VAL A 224 -11.45 -4.02 -13.58
N LEU A 225 -11.85 -4.42 -12.37
CA LEU A 225 -12.30 -5.78 -12.07
C LEU A 225 -13.82 -5.85 -12.03
N ASN A 226 -14.36 -6.95 -12.53
CA ASN A 226 -15.76 -7.31 -12.37
C ASN A 226 -15.86 -8.83 -12.16
N PHE A 227 -16.50 -9.27 -11.07
CA PHE A 227 -16.68 -10.69 -10.71
C PHE A 227 -15.41 -11.54 -10.84
N GLY A 228 -14.28 -11.06 -10.36
CA GLY A 228 -12.98 -11.77 -10.39
C GLY A 228 -12.19 -11.65 -11.67
N HIS A 229 -12.77 -11.14 -12.77
CA HIS A 229 -12.12 -10.99 -14.06
C HIS A 229 -11.69 -9.56 -14.34
N VAL A 230 -10.67 -9.40 -15.19
CA VAL A 230 -10.28 -8.09 -15.72
C VAL A 230 -11.28 -7.68 -16.80
N LEU A 231 -12.03 -6.59 -16.52
CA LEU A 231 -12.98 -6.03 -17.48
C LEU A 231 -12.28 -5.11 -18.49
N ARG A 232 -11.42 -4.22 -17.99
CA ARG A 232 -10.65 -3.26 -18.80
C ARG A 232 -9.33 -2.91 -18.13
N GLN A 233 -8.33 -2.59 -18.96
CA GLN A 233 -7.04 -2.04 -18.53
C GLN A 233 -6.59 -0.95 -19.51
N GLY A 234 -5.88 0.05 -18.99
CA GLY A 234 -5.29 1.11 -19.81
C GLY A 234 -5.25 2.45 -19.11
N LYS A 235 -5.07 3.50 -19.91
CA LYS A 235 -5.03 4.88 -19.41
C LYS A 235 -6.31 5.23 -18.68
N THR A 236 -6.17 5.91 -17.55
CA THR A 236 -7.30 6.31 -16.70
C THR A 236 -8.39 7.04 -17.47
N SER A 237 -8.00 7.99 -18.35
CA SER A 237 -8.96 8.75 -19.18
C SER A 237 -9.83 7.85 -20.06
N ASP A 238 -9.24 6.82 -20.65
CA ASP A 238 -9.90 5.97 -21.63
C ASP A 238 -10.80 4.94 -20.93
N VAL A 239 -10.27 4.35 -19.87
CA VAL A 239 -10.97 3.32 -19.08
C VAL A 239 -12.21 3.87 -18.37
N LEU A 240 -12.14 5.10 -17.80
CA LEU A 240 -13.27 5.71 -17.09
C LEU A 240 -14.42 6.13 -18.02
N HIS A 241 -14.18 6.26 -19.33
CA HIS A 241 -15.20 6.58 -20.33
C HIS A 241 -15.67 5.35 -21.12
N ASP A 242 -15.17 4.16 -20.82
CA ASP A 242 -15.58 2.93 -21.46
C ASP A 242 -17.02 2.57 -21.06
N PRO A 243 -17.94 2.33 -22.02
CA PRO A 243 -19.35 2.01 -21.75
C PRO A 243 -19.53 0.74 -20.89
N GLU A 244 -18.68 -0.28 -21.06
CA GLU A 244 -18.75 -1.52 -20.27
C GLU A 244 -18.35 -1.25 -18.80
N VAL A 245 -17.38 -0.36 -18.57
CA VAL A 245 -16.98 0.05 -17.23
C VAL A 245 -18.11 0.82 -16.55
N ILE A 246 -18.70 1.80 -17.25
CA ILE A 246 -19.83 2.59 -16.74
C ILE A 246 -21.00 1.68 -16.36
N LYS A 247 -21.34 0.73 -17.24
CA LYS A 247 -22.41 -0.25 -17.01
C LYS A 247 -22.15 -1.13 -15.79
N ALA A 248 -20.91 -1.62 -15.61
CA ALA A 248 -20.52 -2.42 -14.44
C ALA A 248 -20.71 -1.68 -13.11
N TYR A 249 -20.55 -0.35 -13.09
CA TYR A 249 -20.78 0.47 -11.89
C TYR A 249 -22.25 0.85 -11.67
N LEU A 250 -23.04 0.98 -12.74
CA LEU A 250 -24.48 1.31 -12.65
C LEU A 250 -25.35 0.08 -12.33
N GLY A 251 -24.80 -1.14 -12.51
CA GLY A 251 -25.53 -2.39 -12.21
C GLY A 251 -26.58 -2.76 -13.26
N GLU A 252 -26.42 -2.31 -14.51
CA GLU A 252 -27.31 -2.62 -15.65
C GLU A 252 -26.76 -3.80 -16.48
#